data_a6f6f796f645a2b6e71acdfc9f7401f3
#
_entry.id   a6f6f796f645a2b6e71acdfc9f7401f3
#
_cell.length_a   1.000
_cell.length_b   1.000
_cell.length_c   1.000
_cell.angle_alpha   90.00
_cell.angle_beta   90.00
_cell.angle_gamma   90.00
#
_symmetry.space_group_name_H-M   'P 1'
#
loop_
_entity.id
_entity.type
_entity.pdbx_description
1 polymer ?
#
loop_
_entity_poly.entity_id
_entity_poly.type
_entity_poly.pdbx_seq_one_letter_code
_entity_poly.pdbx_strand_id
1 'polypeptide(L)'
;MAYSFPDEVLEHVFSFIQSDKDRNAVSLVCKSWYEIERWCRRKVFIGNCYAVSPRMVIRRFPEVRSIELKGKPHFADFNLEIRLKRMVVTDESLELIAKSFKNFKVLVLFSCEGFSTDGLAAIAASCKNLRELDLRESEVDDLSGHWLAHFPETCTSLVSLNISCLGSDEVSFSALERLVGRCPNLRSLRLNRAVTLDKIANILRRAPQLVDFGTGNYAAELQPDVFSNLAGAFSSCKELKSLSGFWDVVPAYLPALYSICPRLTSLNLSYATIQSPDLIKLVSHCPRLQRLLVLDYVEDSGLEELASSCKDLQELRVFPSDPFGAEPNVSLTEQGLVAVSLGCPKLQSVLYFCRRMSNAALVTIAQNCPNLTRFRLCIIEPKTPDYLTLEPLDAGFGAIVEHCKDLRRLSLSGLLTDHVFEYIGTYGKKLEMLSVAFAGDSDLGLHHVLSGCESLRKLEIRDCPFGDKALLANAAKLETMRSLWMSSCAVSFGACQLLGQKMPKLNVEVIDETEPPDSRPESYPVDKLYIYRSVAGPRFDMPPFVWTMDEAVKILHGSFA
;
A
#
# COMPACT_ATOMS: atom_id res chain seq x y z
N MET A 1 -24.28 43.05 2.67
CA MET A 1 -25.11 41.90 3.01
C MET A 1 -24.44 40.68 2.36
N ALA A 2 -23.90 39.77 3.13
CA ALA A 2 -23.36 38.53 2.58
C ALA A 2 -24.56 37.65 2.18
N TYR A 3 -24.71 37.35 0.90
CA TYR A 3 -25.71 36.40 0.41
C TYR A 3 -25.34 35.03 0.98
N SER A 4 -26.11 34.55 1.96
CA SER A 4 -25.99 33.16 2.43
C SER A 4 -26.83 32.29 1.49
N PHE A 5 -26.20 31.32 0.84
CA PHE A 5 -26.94 30.29 0.10
C PHE A 5 -27.70 29.41 1.10
N PRO A 6 -28.93 28.96 0.75
CA PRO A 6 -29.63 27.95 1.53
C PRO A 6 -28.78 26.69 1.71
N ASP A 7 -28.90 26.02 2.86
CA ASP A 7 -28.11 24.86 3.21
C ASP A 7 -28.30 23.71 2.19
N GLU A 8 -29.51 23.53 1.67
CA GLU A 8 -29.84 22.52 0.65
C GLU A 8 -29.09 22.75 -0.67
N VAL A 9 -28.88 24.02 -1.04
CA VAL A 9 -28.09 24.36 -2.24
C VAL A 9 -26.63 24.02 -2.02
N LEU A 10 -26.09 24.34 -0.86
CA LEU A 10 -24.72 24.00 -0.52
C LEU A 10 -24.51 22.49 -0.39
N GLU A 11 -25.47 21.76 0.20
CA GLU A 11 -25.46 20.29 0.22
C GLU A 11 -25.37 19.72 -1.19
N HIS A 12 -26.19 20.22 -2.09
CA HIS A 12 -26.20 19.77 -3.48
C HIS A 12 -24.87 20.08 -4.17
N VAL A 13 -24.33 21.28 -4.02
CA VAL A 13 -23.02 21.66 -4.56
C VAL A 13 -21.92 20.77 -4.00
N PHE A 14 -21.89 20.53 -2.69
CA PHE A 14 -20.88 19.67 -2.06
C PHE A 14 -20.97 18.22 -2.52
N SER A 15 -22.15 17.75 -2.92
CA SER A 15 -22.31 16.38 -3.44
C SER A 15 -21.52 16.12 -4.73
N PHE A 16 -21.22 17.17 -5.51
CA PHE A 16 -20.40 17.07 -6.73
C PHE A 16 -18.90 17.10 -6.47
N ILE A 17 -18.46 17.49 -5.27
CA ILE A 17 -17.04 17.50 -4.93
C ILE A 17 -16.58 16.07 -4.65
N GLN A 18 -15.81 15.49 -5.57
CA GLN A 18 -15.32 14.10 -5.47
C GLN A 18 -13.98 14.00 -4.75
N SER A 19 -13.18 15.05 -4.77
CA SER A 19 -11.85 15.09 -4.15
C SER A 19 -11.95 15.23 -2.64
N ASP A 20 -11.35 14.30 -1.89
CA ASP A 20 -11.26 14.39 -0.43
C ASP A 20 -10.49 15.64 0.02
N LYS A 21 -9.48 16.08 -0.77
CA LYS A 21 -8.73 17.31 -0.49
C LYS A 21 -9.63 18.53 -0.54
N ASP A 22 -10.46 18.65 -1.58
CA ASP A 22 -11.35 19.77 -1.77
C ASP A 22 -12.49 19.74 -0.74
N ARG A 23 -13.02 18.57 -0.43
CA ARG A 23 -13.98 18.37 0.66
C ARG A 23 -13.43 18.82 2.01
N ASN A 24 -12.18 18.49 2.30
CA ASN A 24 -11.52 18.95 3.53
C ASN A 24 -11.34 20.46 3.54
N ALA A 25 -11.01 21.08 2.39
CA ALA A 25 -10.90 22.53 2.27
C ALA A 25 -12.25 23.24 2.50
N VAL A 26 -13.35 22.69 1.97
CA VAL A 26 -14.72 23.19 2.19
C VAL A 26 -15.05 23.27 3.69
N SER A 27 -14.70 22.26 4.46
CA SER A 27 -14.98 22.24 5.92
C SER A 27 -14.18 23.27 6.72
N LEU A 28 -13.18 23.91 6.14
CA LEU A 28 -12.35 24.94 6.77
C LEU A 28 -12.79 26.38 6.43
N VAL A 29 -13.76 26.57 5.55
CA VAL A 29 -14.20 27.89 5.08
C VAL A 29 -14.90 28.67 6.18
N CYS A 30 -15.94 28.10 6.80
CA CYS A 30 -16.68 28.71 7.92
C CYS A 30 -17.47 27.63 8.68
N LYS A 31 -18.05 28.03 9.84
CA LYS A 31 -18.83 27.11 10.68
C LYS A 31 -20.05 26.51 9.96
N SER A 32 -20.78 27.31 9.16
CA SER A 32 -21.93 26.81 8.39
C SER A 32 -21.48 25.74 7.38
N TRP A 33 -20.44 25.98 6.60
CA TRP A 33 -19.90 25.01 5.65
C TRP A 33 -19.36 23.76 6.33
N TYR A 34 -18.77 23.91 7.51
CA TYR A 34 -18.32 22.78 8.32
C TYR A 34 -19.48 21.87 8.73
N GLU A 35 -20.62 22.44 9.18
CA GLU A 35 -21.78 21.66 9.58
C GLU A 35 -22.48 21.02 8.38
N ILE A 36 -22.66 21.75 7.27
CA ILE A 36 -23.25 21.18 6.06
C ILE A 36 -22.38 20.02 5.54
N GLU A 37 -21.08 20.23 5.44
CA GLU A 37 -20.15 19.18 5.00
C GLU A 37 -20.21 17.93 5.89
N ARG A 38 -20.35 18.12 7.19
CA ARG A 38 -20.54 17.05 8.18
C ARG A 38 -21.69 16.11 7.83
N TRP A 39 -22.84 16.67 7.43
CA TRP A 39 -24.04 15.90 7.08
C TRP A 39 -24.01 15.33 5.65
N CYS A 40 -23.28 15.97 4.75
CA CYS A 40 -23.19 15.56 3.35
C CYS A 40 -22.11 14.51 3.09
N ARG A 41 -21.14 14.34 3.98
CA ARG A 41 -20.04 13.39 3.75
C ARG A 41 -20.52 11.95 3.83
N ARG A 42 -20.36 11.23 2.72
CA ARG A 42 -20.75 9.83 2.58
C ARG A 42 -19.55 8.87 2.57
N LYS A 43 -18.35 9.37 2.26
CA LYS A 43 -17.09 8.60 2.22
C LYS A 43 -16.05 9.26 3.12
N VAL A 44 -15.38 8.44 3.93
CA VAL A 44 -14.26 8.86 4.78
C VAL A 44 -13.07 7.94 4.53
N PHE A 45 -11.93 8.55 4.20
CA PHE A 45 -10.64 7.88 4.15
C PHE A 45 -9.79 8.33 5.34
N ILE A 46 -9.32 7.37 6.12
CA ILE A 46 -8.42 7.58 7.24
C ILE A 46 -7.09 6.94 6.90
N GLY A 47 -6.14 7.77 6.49
CA GLY A 47 -4.83 7.33 6.01
C GLY A 47 -3.87 6.88 7.12
N ASN A 48 -4.25 7.05 8.38
CA ASN A 48 -3.56 6.55 9.55
C ASN A 48 -4.60 6.31 10.65
N CYS A 49 -4.95 5.06 10.90
CA CYS A 49 -5.96 4.72 11.91
C CYS A 49 -5.51 5.02 13.35
N TYR A 50 -4.20 5.24 13.57
CA TYR A 50 -3.67 5.70 14.84
C TYR A 50 -4.07 7.15 15.20
N ALA A 51 -4.36 7.96 14.19
CA ALA A 51 -4.62 9.38 14.40
C ALA A 51 -6.08 9.70 14.77
N VAL A 52 -7.03 8.79 14.49
CA VAL A 52 -8.47 9.08 14.64
C VAL A 52 -9.22 7.86 15.16
N SER A 53 -9.88 8.01 16.31
CA SER A 53 -10.74 6.95 16.84
C SER A 53 -12.05 6.82 16.05
N PRO A 54 -12.64 5.63 15.92
CA PRO A 54 -13.94 5.43 15.29
C PRO A 54 -15.06 6.28 15.88
N ARG A 55 -15.04 6.50 17.19
CA ARG A 55 -16.01 7.38 17.88
C ARG A 55 -15.97 8.81 17.36
N MET A 56 -14.79 9.35 17.08
CA MET A 56 -14.62 10.68 16.49
C MET A 56 -15.18 10.74 15.06
N VAL A 57 -14.96 9.68 14.25
CA VAL A 57 -15.51 9.59 12.89
C VAL A 57 -17.04 9.60 12.91
N ILE A 58 -17.65 8.77 13.76
CA ILE A 58 -19.10 8.66 13.92
C ILE A 58 -19.70 10.01 14.37
N ARG A 59 -19.08 10.62 15.38
CA ARG A 59 -19.51 11.94 15.88
C ARG A 59 -19.40 13.03 14.80
N ARG A 60 -18.33 13.00 13.99
CA ARG A 60 -18.05 14.01 12.97
C ARG A 60 -18.91 13.81 11.73
N PHE A 61 -19.16 12.58 11.29
CA PHE A 61 -19.80 12.25 10.02
C PHE A 61 -20.92 11.21 10.19
N PRO A 62 -22.09 11.61 10.68
CA PRO A 62 -23.17 10.67 11.06
C PRO A 62 -23.79 9.92 9.87
N GLU A 63 -23.65 10.42 8.64
CA GLU A 63 -24.27 9.89 7.44
C GLU A 63 -23.29 9.13 6.53
N VAL A 64 -22.17 8.70 7.07
CA VAL A 64 -21.15 7.95 6.31
C VAL A 64 -21.71 6.60 5.83
N ARG A 65 -21.37 6.26 4.59
CA ARG A 65 -21.72 4.99 3.93
C ARG A 65 -20.50 4.17 3.54
N SER A 66 -19.31 4.80 3.51
CA SER A 66 -18.06 4.19 3.11
C SER A 66 -16.94 4.63 4.03
N ILE A 67 -16.28 3.68 4.66
CA ILE A 67 -15.07 3.91 5.46
C ILE A 67 -13.93 3.11 4.85
N GLU A 68 -12.82 3.80 4.60
CA GLU A 68 -11.55 3.22 4.24
C GLU A 68 -10.54 3.61 5.30
N LEU A 69 -10.04 2.61 6.02
CA LEU A 69 -9.02 2.75 7.06
C LEU A 69 -7.70 2.19 6.54
N LYS A 70 -6.65 2.97 6.67
CA LYS A 70 -5.30 2.49 6.50
C LYS A 70 -4.65 2.37 7.88
N GLY A 71 -4.17 1.18 8.19
CA GLY A 71 -3.44 0.85 9.40
C GLY A 71 -2.07 1.51 9.47
N LYS A 72 -1.08 0.74 9.88
CA LYS A 72 0.31 1.21 9.97
C LYS A 72 0.72 2.00 8.73
N PRO A 73 1.42 3.14 8.88
CA PRO A 73 2.13 3.71 7.75
C PRO A 73 3.05 2.61 7.21
N HIS A 74 2.89 2.20 5.96
CA HIS A 74 3.90 1.37 5.30
C HIS A 74 5.18 2.22 5.21
N PHE A 75 6.09 1.98 6.11
CA PHE A 75 7.47 2.37 5.91
C PHE A 75 7.99 1.43 4.83
N ALA A 76 8.27 2.02 3.69
CA ALA A 76 8.62 1.35 2.46
C ALA A 76 9.29 0.01 2.70
N ASP A 77 8.71 -1.02 2.22
CA ASP A 77 9.12 -2.40 1.94
C ASP A 77 10.45 -2.95 2.51
N PHE A 78 11.07 -2.26 3.42
CA PHE A 78 12.28 -2.64 4.13
C PHE A 78 11.92 -2.88 5.60
N ASN A 79 11.39 -4.07 5.88
CA ASN A 79 11.43 -4.82 7.13
C ASN A 79 11.69 -4.02 8.43
N LEU A 80 10.88 -3.05 8.73
CA LEU A 80 10.79 -2.49 10.05
C LEU A 80 9.43 -2.90 10.61
N GLU A 81 9.39 -4.06 11.26
CA GLU A 81 8.37 -4.37 12.24
C GLU A 81 8.47 -3.37 13.38
N ILE A 82 7.84 -2.23 13.22
CA ILE A 82 7.48 -1.46 14.39
C ILE A 82 6.26 -2.17 14.94
N ARG A 83 6.49 -3.07 15.87
CA ARG A 83 5.43 -3.64 16.73
C ARG A 83 4.93 -2.54 17.67
N LEU A 84 4.23 -1.56 17.12
CA LEU A 84 3.43 -0.63 17.92
C LEU A 84 2.20 -1.38 18.40
N LYS A 85 2.35 -2.10 19.49
CA LYS A 85 1.40 -3.06 20.06
C LYS A 85 0.02 -2.52 20.47
N ARG A 86 -0.37 -1.26 20.22
CA ARG A 86 -1.63 -0.74 20.76
C ARG A 86 -2.30 0.36 19.96
N MET A 87 -2.56 0.15 18.65
CA MET A 87 -3.54 1.03 18.03
C MET A 87 -4.20 0.38 16.84
N VAL A 88 -5.36 -0.06 17.11
CA VAL A 88 -5.99 -1.16 16.50
C VAL A 88 -7.40 -0.78 16.13
N VAL A 89 -7.83 -1.22 14.99
CA VAL A 89 -9.26 -1.37 14.75
C VAL A 89 -9.70 -2.52 15.66
N THR A 90 -10.33 -2.26 16.78
CA THR A 90 -10.80 -3.31 17.69
C THR A 90 -12.16 -3.85 17.25
N ASP A 91 -12.52 -5.02 17.74
CA ASP A 91 -13.86 -5.60 17.49
C ASP A 91 -14.97 -4.66 17.96
N GLU A 92 -14.80 -4.00 19.12
CA GLU A 92 -15.77 -2.99 19.60
C GLU A 92 -15.88 -1.80 18.64
N SER A 93 -14.79 -1.43 17.98
CA SER A 93 -14.80 -0.37 16.96
C SER A 93 -15.58 -0.78 15.72
N LEU A 94 -15.43 -2.02 15.26
CA LEU A 94 -16.20 -2.57 14.15
C LEU A 94 -17.68 -2.70 14.50
N GLU A 95 -17.98 -3.20 15.69
CA GLU A 95 -19.36 -3.30 16.21
C GLU A 95 -20.02 -1.92 16.31
N LEU A 96 -19.28 -0.92 16.81
CA LEU A 96 -19.76 0.46 16.89
C LEU A 96 -20.06 1.06 15.51
N ILE A 97 -19.19 0.83 14.52
CA ILE A 97 -19.41 1.23 13.13
C ILE A 97 -20.68 0.57 12.58
N ALA A 98 -20.80 -0.75 12.77
CA ALA A 98 -21.94 -1.53 12.30
C ALA A 98 -23.29 -1.05 12.87
N LYS A 99 -23.32 -0.69 14.15
CA LYS A 99 -24.50 -0.18 14.85
C LYS A 99 -24.84 1.27 14.51
N SER A 100 -23.81 2.10 14.23
CA SER A 100 -24.01 3.55 14.05
C SER A 100 -24.48 3.93 12.66
N PHE A 101 -24.09 3.19 11.63
CA PHE A 101 -24.37 3.57 10.23
C PHE A 101 -25.41 2.68 9.58
N LYS A 102 -26.68 3.11 9.57
CA LYS A 102 -27.83 2.35 9.04
C LYS A 102 -27.72 1.95 7.56
N ASN A 103 -27.04 2.74 6.75
CA ASN A 103 -26.88 2.55 5.31
C ASN A 103 -25.42 2.27 4.91
N PHE A 104 -24.70 1.57 5.77
CA PHE A 104 -23.29 1.27 5.56
C PHE A 104 -23.12 0.32 4.36
N LYS A 105 -22.18 0.65 3.46
CA LYS A 105 -22.01 -0.05 2.19
C LYS A 105 -20.60 -0.54 1.93
N VAL A 106 -19.58 0.15 2.43
CA VAL A 106 -18.19 -0.12 2.10
C VAL A 106 -17.32 -0.04 3.33
N LEU A 107 -16.62 -1.13 3.62
CA LEU A 107 -15.55 -1.21 4.61
C LEU A 107 -14.29 -1.71 3.94
N VAL A 108 -13.24 -0.89 3.93
CA VAL A 108 -11.90 -1.27 3.49
C VAL A 108 -10.96 -1.10 4.66
N LEU A 109 -10.33 -2.19 5.08
CA LEU A 109 -9.29 -2.25 6.10
C LEU A 109 -7.99 -2.64 5.40
N PHE A 110 -7.08 -1.70 5.29
CA PHE A 110 -5.81 -1.89 4.60
C PHE A 110 -4.66 -1.87 5.61
N SER A 111 -3.94 -2.97 5.73
CA SER A 111 -2.84 -3.14 6.70
C SER A 111 -3.26 -2.77 8.12
N CYS A 112 -4.46 -3.15 8.52
CA CYS A 112 -4.99 -2.97 9.87
C CYS A 112 -4.74 -4.22 10.71
N GLU A 113 -4.69 -4.06 12.03
CA GLU A 113 -4.50 -5.14 13.00
C GLU A 113 -5.37 -4.95 14.23
N GLY A 114 -5.52 -6.01 15.07
CA GLY A 114 -6.13 -6.02 16.39
C GLY A 114 -7.62 -6.16 16.43
N PHE A 115 -8.20 -6.59 15.35
CA PHE A 115 -9.56 -7.07 15.29
C PHE A 115 -9.56 -8.56 14.93
N SER A 116 -10.65 -9.20 15.29
CA SER A 116 -10.86 -10.63 15.08
C SER A 116 -12.01 -10.90 14.11
N THR A 117 -12.28 -12.18 13.88
CA THR A 117 -13.47 -12.63 13.17
C THR A 117 -14.77 -12.31 13.90
N ASP A 118 -14.76 -12.00 15.21
CA ASP A 118 -15.97 -11.55 15.93
C ASP A 118 -16.40 -10.14 15.49
N GLY A 119 -15.43 -9.22 15.33
CA GLY A 119 -15.71 -7.90 14.77
C GLY A 119 -16.24 -7.97 13.32
N LEU A 120 -15.72 -8.91 12.52
CA LEU A 120 -16.23 -9.15 11.16
C LEU A 120 -17.65 -9.75 11.20
N ALA A 121 -17.97 -10.63 12.15
CA ALA A 121 -19.31 -11.16 12.36
C ALA A 121 -20.32 -10.06 12.70
N ALA A 122 -19.93 -9.08 13.52
CA ALA A 122 -20.77 -7.92 13.84
C ALA A 122 -21.07 -7.06 12.59
N ILE A 123 -20.08 -6.82 11.73
CA ILE A 123 -20.27 -6.14 10.43
C ILE A 123 -21.20 -6.97 9.53
N ALA A 124 -20.95 -8.29 9.39
CA ALA A 124 -21.73 -9.18 8.55
C ALA A 124 -23.21 -9.21 8.96
N ALA A 125 -23.49 -9.32 10.26
CA ALA A 125 -24.85 -9.41 10.80
C ALA A 125 -25.64 -8.09 10.66
N SER A 126 -24.97 -6.95 10.83
CA SER A 126 -25.62 -5.64 10.95
C SER A 126 -25.73 -4.89 9.64
N CYS A 127 -24.78 -5.08 8.71
CA CYS A 127 -24.68 -4.27 7.49
C CYS A 127 -25.39 -4.92 6.29
N LYS A 128 -26.72 -4.95 6.30
CA LYS A 128 -27.55 -5.59 5.26
C LYS A 128 -27.32 -5.06 3.84
N ASN A 129 -26.87 -3.83 3.70
CA ASN A 129 -26.61 -3.14 2.43
C ASN A 129 -25.13 -3.13 2.04
N LEU A 130 -24.32 -3.98 2.67
CA LEU A 130 -22.89 -4.03 2.41
C LEU A 130 -22.63 -4.42 0.96
N ARG A 131 -21.80 -3.62 0.28
CA ARG A 131 -21.38 -3.83 -1.11
C ARG A 131 -19.93 -4.26 -1.22
N GLU A 132 -19.10 -3.79 -0.31
CA GLU A 132 -17.67 -4.05 -0.32
C GLU A 132 -17.16 -4.30 1.09
N LEU A 133 -16.48 -5.42 1.26
CA LEU A 133 -15.65 -5.74 2.40
C LEU A 133 -14.26 -6.13 1.88
N ASP A 134 -13.26 -5.32 2.19
CA ASP A 134 -11.90 -5.54 1.74
C ASP A 134 -10.93 -5.47 2.93
N LEU A 135 -10.31 -6.60 3.24
CA LEU A 135 -9.41 -6.80 4.38
C LEU A 135 -7.93 -6.87 3.94
N ARG A 136 -7.58 -6.32 2.78
CA ARG A 136 -6.25 -6.51 2.18
C ARG A 136 -5.11 -6.16 3.12
N GLU A 137 -4.12 -7.06 3.17
CA GLU A 137 -2.90 -6.91 3.96
C GLU A 137 -3.13 -6.67 5.45
N SER A 138 -4.33 -6.98 5.97
CA SER A 138 -4.63 -6.84 7.39
C SER A 138 -4.29 -8.13 8.15
N GLU A 139 -3.92 -7.98 9.42
CA GLU A 139 -3.75 -9.08 10.35
C GLU A 139 -5.04 -9.25 11.13
N VAL A 140 -5.71 -10.37 10.95
CA VAL A 140 -6.99 -10.69 11.59
C VAL A 140 -6.78 -11.84 12.56
N ASP A 141 -7.14 -11.67 13.82
CA ASP A 141 -7.18 -12.76 14.78
C ASP A 141 -8.37 -13.68 14.43
N ASP A 142 -8.08 -14.83 13.85
CA ASP A 142 -9.09 -15.75 13.37
C ASP A 142 -9.51 -16.73 14.48
N LEU A 143 -10.57 -16.37 15.19
CA LEU A 143 -11.11 -17.15 16.29
C LEU A 143 -12.04 -18.28 15.81
N SER A 144 -12.71 -18.08 14.68
CA SER A 144 -13.54 -19.11 14.04
C SER A 144 -13.87 -18.77 12.59
N GLY A 145 -13.71 -19.72 11.67
CA GLY A 145 -14.08 -19.56 10.26
C GLY A 145 -15.58 -19.39 9.98
N HIS A 146 -16.42 -19.26 11.02
CA HIS A 146 -17.88 -19.23 10.91
C HIS A 146 -18.48 -17.83 10.69
N TRP A 147 -17.70 -16.76 10.79
CA TRP A 147 -18.17 -15.38 10.67
C TRP A 147 -18.96 -15.09 9.37
N LEU A 148 -18.62 -15.77 8.26
CA LEU A 148 -19.36 -15.65 7.00
C LEU A 148 -20.84 -16.12 7.10
N ALA A 149 -21.15 -16.99 8.05
CA ALA A 149 -22.52 -17.45 8.27
C ALA A 149 -23.43 -16.37 8.88
N HIS A 150 -22.85 -15.32 9.46
CA HIS A 150 -23.61 -14.20 10.03
C HIS A 150 -24.18 -13.23 8.98
N PHE A 151 -23.75 -13.33 7.70
CA PHE A 151 -24.43 -12.57 6.66
C PHE A 151 -25.89 -13.04 6.52
N PRO A 152 -26.88 -12.16 6.71
CA PRO A 152 -28.28 -12.53 6.59
C PRO A 152 -28.61 -13.01 5.17
N GLU A 153 -29.61 -13.85 5.04
CA GLU A 153 -30.05 -14.35 3.72
C GLU A 153 -30.50 -13.24 2.77
N THR A 154 -30.93 -12.11 3.34
CA THR A 154 -31.30 -10.91 2.59
C THR A 154 -30.10 -10.12 2.05
N CYS A 155 -28.87 -10.49 2.40
CA CYS A 155 -27.66 -9.85 1.88
C CYS A 155 -27.37 -10.32 0.45
N THR A 156 -27.83 -9.55 -0.53
CA THR A 156 -27.66 -9.81 -1.97
C THR A 156 -26.88 -8.69 -2.67
N SER A 157 -26.43 -7.70 -1.90
CA SER A 157 -25.86 -6.45 -2.41
C SER A 157 -24.35 -6.46 -2.61
N LEU A 158 -23.65 -7.54 -2.23
CA LEU A 158 -22.19 -7.60 -2.34
C LEU A 158 -21.73 -7.51 -3.81
N VAL A 159 -20.74 -6.63 -4.02
CA VAL A 159 -20.04 -6.42 -5.27
C VAL A 159 -18.58 -6.87 -5.15
N SER A 160 -17.99 -6.69 -3.96
CA SER A 160 -16.59 -7.04 -3.68
C SER A 160 -16.45 -7.66 -2.29
N LEU A 161 -15.74 -8.79 -2.23
CA LEU A 161 -15.35 -9.47 -0.99
C LEU A 161 -13.88 -9.90 -1.10
N ASN A 162 -13.03 -9.34 -0.25
CA ASN A 162 -11.63 -9.71 -0.17
C ASN A 162 -11.29 -10.23 1.24
N ILE A 163 -11.08 -11.53 1.34
CA ILE A 163 -10.71 -12.26 2.56
C ILE A 163 -9.35 -12.94 2.44
N SER A 164 -8.52 -12.52 1.48
CA SER A 164 -7.25 -13.18 1.16
C SER A 164 -6.24 -13.16 2.30
N CYS A 165 -6.36 -12.21 3.23
CA CYS A 165 -5.44 -12.07 4.37
C CYS A 165 -5.80 -12.95 5.58
N LEU A 166 -6.96 -13.60 5.59
CA LEU A 166 -7.34 -14.49 6.69
C LEU A 166 -6.42 -15.70 6.74
N GLY A 167 -5.82 -15.92 7.90
CA GLY A 167 -4.83 -16.98 8.12
C GLY A 167 -5.43 -18.35 8.48
N SER A 168 -6.73 -18.44 8.76
CA SER A 168 -7.34 -19.68 9.23
C SER A 168 -7.39 -20.76 8.15
N ASP A 169 -7.14 -21.98 8.59
CA ASP A 169 -7.32 -23.20 7.80
C ASP A 169 -8.82 -23.57 7.63
N GLU A 170 -9.72 -22.87 8.31
CA GLU A 170 -11.15 -23.14 8.32
C GLU A 170 -11.99 -21.94 7.83
N VAL A 171 -12.31 -21.90 6.56
CA VAL A 171 -13.42 -21.09 6.07
C VAL A 171 -14.65 -21.98 6.01
N SER A 172 -15.79 -21.52 6.57
CA SER A 172 -17.06 -22.18 6.35
C SER A 172 -17.44 -22.10 4.86
N PHE A 173 -16.93 -23.07 4.10
CA PHE A 173 -17.11 -23.12 2.64
C PHE A 173 -18.58 -23.10 2.25
N SER A 174 -19.45 -23.79 2.99
CA SER A 174 -20.89 -23.80 2.74
C SER A 174 -21.53 -22.42 2.91
N ALA A 175 -21.06 -21.62 3.87
CA ALA A 175 -21.52 -20.25 4.05
C ALA A 175 -21.01 -19.32 2.93
N LEU A 176 -19.75 -19.47 2.55
CA LEU A 176 -19.16 -18.75 1.41
C LEU A 176 -19.91 -19.06 0.10
N GLU A 177 -20.16 -20.33 -0.18
CA GLU A 177 -20.86 -20.79 -1.37
C GLU A 177 -22.30 -20.25 -1.45
N ARG A 178 -23.04 -20.27 -0.32
CA ARG A 178 -24.37 -19.65 -0.23
C ARG A 178 -24.32 -18.14 -0.45
N LEU A 179 -23.36 -17.45 0.18
CA LEU A 179 -23.18 -16.00 0.04
C LEU A 179 -22.89 -15.62 -1.40
N VAL A 180 -21.95 -16.29 -2.06
CA VAL A 180 -21.59 -16.07 -3.46
C VAL A 180 -22.78 -16.31 -4.38
N GLY A 181 -23.52 -17.42 -4.19
CA GLY A 181 -24.65 -17.78 -5.04
C GLY A 181 -25.84 -16.83 -4.96
N ARG A 182 -26.02 -16.11 -3.83
CA ARG A 182 -27.12 -15.13 -3.68
C ARG A 182 -26.75 -13.68 -4.06
N CYS A 183 -25.47 -13.41 -4.41
CA CYS A 183 -25.00 -12.08 -4.77
C CYS A 183 -24.76 -11.94 -6.28
N PRO A 184 -25.79 -11.66 -7.10
CA PRO A 184 -25.66 -11.65 -8.57
C PRO A 184 -24.78 -10.52 -9.10
N ASN A 185 -24.53 -9.51 -8.28
CA ASN A 185 -23.67 -8.37 -8.63
C ASN A 185 -22.23 -8.52 -8.13
N LEU A 186 -21.84 -9.68 -7.63
CA LEU A 186 -20.49 -9.93 -7.15
C LEU A 186 -19.51 -9.89 -8.34
N ARG A 187 -18.61 -8.91 -8.34
CA ARG A 187 -17.63 -8.66 -9.40
C ARG A 187 -16.21 -8.99 -8.98
N SER A 188 -15.91 -8.87 -7.68
CA SER A 188 -14.59 -9.16 -7.13
C SER A 188 -14.72 -10.11 -5.94
N LEU A 189 -13.97 -11.20 -5.97
CA LEU A 189 -13.89 -12.18 -4.90
C LEU A 189 -12.44 -12.62 -4.74
N ARG A 190 -11.84 -12.39 -3.57
CA ARG A 190 -10.49 -12.85 -3.26
C ARG A 190 -10.53 -13.77 -2.06
N LEU A 191 -10.14 -15.01 -2.30
CA LEU A 191 -10.16 -16.10 -1.35
C LEU A 191 -8.86 -16.17 -0.56
N ASN A 192 -8.92 -16.74 0.62
CA ASN A 192 -7.75 -17.07 1.42
C ASN A 192 -7.20 -18.47 1.07
N ARG A 193 -6.06 -18.82 1.67
CA ARG A 193 -5.35 -20.10 1.45
C ARG A 193 -6.16 -21.34 1.85
N ALA A 194 -7.17 -21.22 2.72
CA ALA A 194 -7.99 -22.33 3.17
C ALA A 194 -8.94 -22.90 2.07
N VAL A 195 -9.20 -22.13 1.01
CA VAL A 195 -10.07 -22.59 -0.08
C VAL A 195 -9.26 -23.40 -1.09
N THR A 196 -9.48 -24.69 -1.11
CA THR A 196 -8.77 -25.66 -1.93
C THR A 196 -9.27 -25.71 -3.39
N LEU A 197 -8.46 -26.26 -4.28
CA LEU A 197 -8.67 -26.25 -5.73
C LEU A 197 -9.99 -26.86 -6.19
N ASP A 198 -10.44 -27.95 -5.55
CA ASP A 198 -11.71 -28.62 -5.82
C ASP A 198 -12.92 -27.69 -5.56
N LYS A 199 -12.80 -26.80 -4.58
CA LYS A 199 -13.84 -25.84 -4.19
C LYS A 199 -13.90 -24.62 -5.10
N ILE A 200 -12.76 -24.22 -5.70
CA ILE A 200 -12.68 -23.07 -6.60
C ILE A 200 -13.61 -23.21 -7.80
N ALA A 201 -13.65 -24.40 -8.41
CA ALA A 201 -14.53 -24.65 -9.56
C ALA A 201 -16.02 -24.44 -9.25
N ASN A 202 -16.46 -24.82 -8.03
CA ASN A 202 -17.84 -24.61 -7.59
C ASN A 202 -18.17 -23.13 -7.39
N ILE A 203 -17.24 -22.37 -6.79
CA ILE A 203 -17.37 -20.91 -6.62
C ILE A 203 -17.52 -20.22 -7.98
N LEU A 204 -16.63 -20.52 -8.94
CA LEU A 204 -16.65 -19.90 -10.27
C LEU A 204 -17.95 -20.19 -11.04
N ARG A 205 -18.49 -21.42 -10.93
CA ARG A 205 -19.78 -21.76 -11.55
C ARG A 205 -20.97 -20.98 -10.97
N ARG A 206 -20.91 -20.63 -9.66
CA ARG A 206 -21.94 -19.83 -8.99
C ARG A 206 -21.82 -18.33 -9.27
N ALA A 207 -20.64 -17.85 -9.65
CA ALA A 207 -20.37 -16.44 -9.92
C ALA A 207 -19.64 -16.23 -11.25
N PRO A 208 -20.22 -16.62 -12.40
CA PRO A 208 -19.59 -16.48 -13.71
C PRO A 208 -19.42 -15.02 -14.15
N GLN A 209 -20.07 -14.07 -13.46
CA GLN A 209 -19.99 -12.62 -13.68
C GLN A 209 -18.75 -11.97 -13.02
N LEU A 210 -17.87 -12.74 -12.38
CA LEU A 210 -16.65 -12.21 -11.77
C LEU A 210 -15.73 -11.54 -12.79
N VAL A 211 -15.17 -10.40 -12.40
CA VAL A 211 -14.18 -9.62 -13.15
C VAL A 211 -12.79 -9.75 -12.52
N ASP A 212 -12.73 -9.82 -11.18
CA ASP A 212 -11.52 -10.00 -10.39
C ASP A 212 -11.70 -11.22 -9.48
N PHE A 213 -10.76 -12.15 -9.58
CA PHE A 213 -10.79 -13.36 -8.78
C PHE A 213 -9.43 -13.66 -8.16
N GLY A 214 -9.43 -13.79 -6.85
CA GLY A 214 -8.30 -14.29 -6.07
C GLY A 214 -8.52 -15.77 -5.76
N THR A 215 -7.68 -16.61 -6.33
CA THR A 215 -7.74 -18.05 -6.09
C THR A 215 -7.28 -18.40 -4.67
N GLY A 216 -7.70 -19.56 -4.18
CA GLY A 216 -7.19 -20.15 -2.95
C GLY A 216 -5.93 -20.99 -3.17
N ASN A 217 -5.87 -22.12 -2.51
CA ASN A 217 -4.73 -23.05 -2.50
C ASN A 217 -4.75 -24.00 -3.70
N TYR A 218 -3.60 -24.16 -4.35
CA TYR A 218 -3.35 -25.02 -5.50
C TYR A 218 -2.46 -26.23 -5.15
N ALA A 219 -2.17 -26.51 -3.91
CA ALA A 219 -1.31 -27.59 -3.45
C ALA A 219 -1.98 -28.98 -3.55
N ALA A 220 -2.38 -29.37 -4.74
CA ALA A 220 -2.91 -30.70 -5.00
C ALA A 220 -2.13 -31.36 -6.13
N GLU A 221 -1.89 -32.68 -6.02
CA GLU A 221 -1.37 -33.45 -7.16
C GLU A 221 -2.32 -33.32 -8.35
N LEU A 222 -1.78 -33.31 -9.57
CA LEU A 222 -2.57 -33.18 -10.77
C LEU A 222 -3.56 -34.36 -10.91
N GLN A 223 -4.84 -34.03 -10.81
CA GLN A 223 -5.93 -34.96 -11.04
C GLN A 223 -6.72 -34.53 -12.29
N PRO A 224 -6.86 -35.39 -13.30
CA PRO A 224 -7.51 -35.05 -14.58
C PRO A 224 -8.93 -34.50 -14.42
N ASP A 225 -9.71 -35.05 -13.50
CA ASP A 225 -11.09 -34.61 -13.23
C ASP A 225 -11.12 -33.22 -12.60
N VAL A 226 -10.23 -32.94 -11.64
CA VAL A 226 -10.10 -31.62 -11.02
C VAL A 226 -9.64 -30.59 -12.04
N PHE A 227 -8.66 -30.95 -12.89
CA PHE A 227 -8.19 -30.10 -13.97
C PHE A 227 -9.33 -29.75 -14.96
N SER A 228 -10.06 -30.77 -15.44
CA SER A 228 -11.15 -30.59 -16.40
C SER A 228 -12.29 -29.73 -15.82
N ASN A 229 -12.62 -29.97 -14.57
CA ASN A 229 -13.63 -29.19 -13.84
C ASN A 229 -13.21 -27.72 -13.69
N LEU A 230 -11.95 -27.47 -13.36
CA LEU A 230 -11.39 -26.14 -13.18
C LEU A 230 -11.33 -25.39 -14.53
N ALA A 231 -10.83 -26.03 -15.58
CA ALA A 231 -10.77 -25.45 -16.93
C ALA A 231 -12.16 -25.10 -17.46
N GLY A 232 -13.16 -25.99 -17.25
CA GLY A 232 -14.56 -25.73 -17.58
C GLY A 232 -15.15 -24.55 -16.81
N ALA A 233 -14.84 -24.43 -15.52
CA ALA A 233 -15.30 -23.33 -14.71
C ALA A 233 -14.71 -21.99 -15.15
N PHE A 234 -13.40 -21.91 -15.40
CA PHE A 234 -12.76 -20.69 -15.93
C PHE A 234 -13.32 -20.31 -17.31
N SER A 235 -13.56 -21.28 -18.18
CA SER A 235 -14.12 -21.01 -19.51
C SER A 235 -15.51 -20.39 -19.48
N SER A 236 -16.28 -20.59 -18.40
CA SER A 236 -17.59 -19.97 -18.18
C SER A 236 -17.51 -18.50 -17.74
N CYS A 237 -16.38 -18.06 -17.15
CA CYS A 237 -16.19 -16.70 -16.62
C CYS A 237 -15.78 -15.72 -17.73
N LYS A 238 -16.74 -15.26 -18.54
CA LYS A 238 -16.48 -14.40 -19.72
C LYS A 238 -15.97 -13.00 -19.39
N GLU A 239 -16.30 -12.47 -18.20
CA GLU A 239 -15.95 -11.12 -17.76
C GLU A 239 -14.62 -11.05 -17.01
N LEU A 240 -13.96 -12.18 -16.75
CA LEU A 240 -12.78 -12.25 -15.91
C LEU A 240 -11.57 -11.56 -16.59
N LYS A 241 -10.98 -10.59 -15.88
CA LYS A 241 -9.87 -9.74 -16.33
C LYS A 241 -8.69 -9.72 -15.38
N SER A 242 -8.92 -10.08 -14.11
CA SER A 242 -7.89 -10.03 -13.06
C SER A 242 -7.85 -11.35 -12.31
N LEU A 243 -6.65 -11.91 -12.15
CA LEU A 243 -6.39 -13.08 -11.33
C LEU A 243 -5.31 -12.79 -10.29
N SER A 244 -5.47 -13.38 -9.10
CA SER A 244 -4.52 -13.32 -7.99
C SER A 244 -4.60 -14.59 -7.14
N GLY A 245 -3.80 -14.63 -6.04
CA GLY A 245 -3.77 -15.78 -5.14
C GLY A 245 -2.71 -16.78 -5.59
N PHE A 246 -3.11 -17.94 -6.07
CA PHE A 246 -2.20 -19.02 -6.51
C PHE A 246 -1.28 -19.54 -5.42
N TRP A 247 -1.80 -19.61 -4.19
CA TRP A 247 -1.07 -20.19 -3.08
C TRP A 247 -0.64 -21.62 -3.40
N ASP A 248 0.65 -21.91 -3.21
CA ASP A 248 1.22 -23.24 -3.41
C ASP A 248 0.90 -23.86 -4.80
N VAL A 249 0.90 -23.04 -5.86
CA VAL A 249 0.51 -23.47 -7.19
C VAL A 249 1.36 -24.64 -7.70
N VAL A 250 0.70 -25.65 -8.22
CA VAL A 250 1.31 -26.72 -9.02
C VAL A 250 1.24 -26.28 -10.49
N PRO A 251 2.39 -26.09 -11.18
CA PRO A 251 2.41 -25.52 -12.54
C PRO A 251 1.56 -26.29 -13.55
N ALA A 252 1.37 -27.60 -13.35
CA ALA A 252 0.55 -28.44 -14.22
C ALA A 252 -0.93 -28.02 -14.28
N TYR A 253 -1.44 -27.22 -13.32
CA TYR A 253 -2.78 -26.64 -13.38
C TYR A 253 -2.87 -25.31 -14.13
N LEU A 254 -1.76 -24.64 -14.44
CA LEU A 254 -1.77 -23.35 -15.14
C LEU A 254 -2.46 -23.40 -16.52
N PRO A 255 -2.35 -24.48 -17.33
CA PRO A 255 -3.09 -24.58 -18.59
C PRO A 255 -4.61 -24.51 -18.45
N ALA A 256 -5.20 -24.77 -17.29
CA ALA A 256 -6.63 -24.56 -17.06
C ALA A 256 -7.07 -23.09 -17.22
N LEU A 257 -6.10 -22.15 -17.16
CA LEU A 257 -6.34 -20.70 -17.32
C LEU A 257 -6.32 -20.25 -18.77
N TYR A 258 -5.81 -21.03 -19.72
CA TYR A 258 -5.57 -20.57 -21.10
C TYR A 258 -6.83 -20.03 -21.79
N SER A 259 -8.01 -20.55 -21.43
CA SER A 259 -9.29 -20.07 -21.98
C SER A 259 -9.60 -18.61 -21.66
N ILE A 260 -9.06 -18.08 -20.55
CA ILE A 260 -9.28 -16.70 -20.08
C ILE A 260 -8.09 -15.78 -20.34
N CYS A 261 -6.88 -16.32 -20.52
CA CYS A 261 -5.64 -15.57 -20.74
C CYS A 261 -5.74 -14.46 -21.79
N PRO A 262 -6.38 -14.65 -22.95
CA PRO A 262 -6.49 -13.58 -23.98
C PRO A 262 -7.24 -12.33 -23.49
N ARG A 263 -7.98 -12.42 -22.39
CA ARG A 263 -8.74 -11.30 -21.81
C ARG A 263 -8.12 -10.73 -20.56
N LEU A 264 -7.15 -11.43 -19.96
CA LEU A 264 -6.51 -10.98 -18.73
C LEU A 264 -5.77 -9.67 -18.93
N THR A 265 -6.02 -8.74 -18.04
CA THR A 265 -5.31 -7.46 -17.94
C THR A 265 -4.46 -7.37 -16.67
N SER A 266 -4.71 -8.22 -15.68
CA SER A 266 -3.96 -8.24 -14.43
C SER A 266 -3.73 -9.67 -13.97
N LEU A 267 -2.47 -9.99 -13.66
CA LEU A 267 -2.06 -11.28 -13.13
C LEU A 267 -1.12 -11.05 -11.95
N ASN A 268 -1.53 -11.54 -10.78
CA ASN A 268 -0.73 -11.46 -9.56
C ASN A 268 -0.33 -12.88 -9.12
N LEU A 269 0.95 -13.17 -9.27
CA LEU A 269 1.61 -14.41 -8.92
C LEU A 269 2.59 -14.23 -7.75
N SER A 270 2.39 -13.22 -6.90
CA SER A 270 3.30 -12.91 -5.77
C SER A 270 3.29 -13.97 -4.66
N TYR A 271 2.37 -14.93 -4.72
CA TYR A 271 2.32 -16.09 -3.83
C TYR A 271 2.61 -17.42 -4.55
N ALA A 272 3.00 -17.35 -5.83
CA ALA A 272 3.20 -18.50 -6.67
C ALA A 272 4.70 -18.75 -6.90
N THR A 273 5.18 -19.91 -6.57
CA THR A 273 6.55 -20.33 -6.82
C THR A 273 6.69 -20.91 -8.23
N ILE A 274 6.46 -20.09 -9.26
CA ILE A 274 6.62 -20.50 -10.65
C ILE A 274 7.97 -20.07 -11.22
N GLN A 275 8.54 -20.91 -12.07
CA GLN A 275 9.80 -20.66 -12.74
C GLN A 275 9.60 -20.09 -14.15
N SER A 276 10.67 -19.60 -14.76
CA SER A 276 10.65 -19.04 -16.13
C SER A 276 9.90 -19.88 -17.17
N PRO A 277 10.11 -21.21 -17.29
CA PRO A 277 9.42 -22.00 -18.30
C PRO A 277 7.89 -22.00 -18.17
N ASP A 278 7.39 -21.91 -16.95
CA ASP A 278 5.95 -21.89 -16.67
C ASP A 278 5.38 -20.49 -16.91
N LEU A 279 6.12 -19.45 -16.53
CA LEU A 279 5.74 -18.06 -16.82
C LEU A 279 5.69 -17.84 -18.34
N ILE A 280 6.72 -18.24 -19.08
CA ILE A 280 6.81 -18.12 -20.56
C ILE A 280 5.56 -18.71 -21.22
N LYS A 281 5.20 -19.95 -20.85
CA LYS A 281 3.99 -20.60 -21.37
C LYS A 281 2.72 -19.81 -21.04
N LEU A 282 2.62 -19.23 -19.85
CA LEU A 282 1.43 -18.53 -19.41
C LEU A 282 1.30 -17.16 -20.07
N VAL A 283 2.39 -16.34 -20.11
CA VAL A 283 2.32 -14.97 -20.63
C VAL A 283 2.17 -14.93 -22.14
N SER A 284 2.67 -15.95 -22.88
CA SER A 284 2.45 -16.07 -24.32
C SER A 284 0.97 -16.13 -24.72
N HIS A 285 0.10 -16.53 -23.79
CA HIS A 285 -1.36 -16.52 -23.98
C HIS A 285 -2.03 -15.23 -23.49
N CYS A 286 -1.29 -14.25 -22.91
CA CYS A 286 -1.83 -13.06 -22.24
C CYS A 286 -1.48 -11.74 -22.99
N PRO A 287 -1.84 -11.53 -24.26
CA PRO A 287 -1.38 -10.37 -25.05
C PRO A 287 -1.93 -9.02 -24.55
N ARG A 288 -2.97 -9.02 -23.72
CA ARG A 288 -3.59 -7.81 -23.16
C ARG A 288 -3.15 -7.50 -21.74
N LEU A 289 -2.11 -8.18 -21.23
CA LEU A 289 -1.66 -8.01 -19.87
C LEU A 289 -1.12 -6.60 -19.65
N GLN A 290 -1.66 -5.92 -18.64
CA GLN A 290 -1.30 -4.57 -18.24
C GLN A 290 -0.57 -4.55 -16.90
N ARG A 291 -0.82 -5.53 -16.03
CA ARG A 291 -0.21 -5.62 -14.71
C ARG A 291 0.25 -7.04 -14.44
N LEU A 292 1.53 -7.17 -14.07
CA LEU A 292 2.13 -8.42 -13.65
C LEU A 292 2.84 -8.23 -12.31
N LEU A 293 2.53 -9.11 -11.34
CA LEU A 293 3.23 -9.25 -10.07
C LEU A 293 3.76 -10.67 -10.00
N VAL A 294 5.06 -10.84 -9.75
CA VAL A 294 5.74 -12.15 -9.70
C VAL A 294 6.81 -12.17 -8.62
N LEU A 295 7.26 -13.37 -8.26
CA LEU A 295 8.47 -13.59 -7.49
C LEU A 295 9.69 -13.67 -8.44
N ASP A 296 10.88 -13.47 -7.90
CA ASP A 296 12.16 -13.47 -8.62
C ASP A 296 12.61 -14.84 -9.18
N TYR A 297 11.85 -15.91 -8.92
CA TYR A 297 12.06 -17.22 -9.57
C TYR A 297 11.92 -17.20 -11.10
N VAL A 298 11.39 -16.12 -11.66
CA VAL A 298 11.08 -16.02 -13.10
C VAL A 298 12.28 -15.66 -13.98
N GLU A 299 13.44 -15.38 -13.41
CA GLU A 299 14.69 -15.05 -14.11
C GLU A 299 14.56 -14.03 -15.25
N ASP A 300 15.65 -13.61 -15.85
CA ASP A 300 15.63 -12.65 -16.97
C ASP A 300 14.90 -13.20 -18.20
N SER A 301 15.03 -14.50 -18.50
CA SER A 301 14.37 -15.15 -19.64
C SER A 301 12.85 -15.09 -19.60
N GLY A 302 12.25 -15.18 -18.43
CA GLY A 302 10.80 -15.01 -18.25
C GLY A 302 10.34 -13.59 -18.51
N LEU A 303 11.16 -12.59 -18.16
CA LEU A 303 10.88 -11.18 -18.42
C LEU A 303 11.13 -10.78 -19.88
N GLU A 304 12.08 -11.41 -20.57
CA GLU A 304 12.29 -11.25 -22.02
C GLU A 304 11.07 -11.72 -22.81
N GLU A 305 10.50 -12.88 -22.45
CA GLU A 305 9.25 -13.35 -23.08
C GLU A 305 8.06 -12.44 -22.74
N LEU A 306 7.96 -11.97 -21.49
CA LEU A 306 6.95 -10.98 -21.11
C LEU A 306 7.04 -9.73 -22.01
N ALA A 307 8.26 -9.24 -22.25
CA ALA A 307 8.52 -8.08 -23.10
C ALA A 307 8.12 -8.31 -24.55
N SER A 308 8.27 -9.54 -25.05
CA SER A 308 7.88 -9.91 -26.40
C SER A 308 6.38 -10.05 -26.58
N SER A 309 5.70 -10.64 -25.60
CA SER A 309 4.28 -11.01 -25.68
C SER A 309 3.30 -9.95 -25.17
N CYS A 310 3.69 -9.12 -24.18
CA CYS A 310 2.77 -8.24 -23.45
C CYS A 310 3.04 -6.74 -23.70
N LYS A 311 2.74 -6.26 -24.91
CA LYS A 311 3.01 -4.87 -25.33
C LYS A 311 2.18 -3.80 -24.59
N ASP A 312 1.11 -4.20 -23.92
CA ASP A 312 0.23 -3.31 -23.15
C ASP A 312 0.63 -3.19 -21.67
N LEU A 313 1.76 -3.77 -21.27
CA LEU A 313 2.21 -3.78 -19.89
C LEU A 313 2.44 -2.35 -19.37
N GLN A 314 1.80 -2.02 -18.25
CA GLN A 314 1.86 -0.73 -17.57
C GLN A 314 2.49 -0.83 -16.17
N GLU A 315 2.36 -1.98 -15.52
CA GLU A 315 2.89 -2.22 -14.19
C GLU A 315 3.58 -3.58 -14.12
N LEU A 316 4.85 -3.55 -13.69
CA LEU A 316 5.63 -4.73 -13.33
C LEU A 316 6.06 -4.63 -11.88
N ARG A 317 5.78 -5.67 -11.11
CA ARG A 317 6.34 -5.84 -9.77
C ARG A 317 6.98 -7.20 -9.64
N VAL A 318 8.25 -7.19 -9.33
CA VAL A 318 9.02 -8.38 -8.99
C VAL A 318 9.41 -8.30 -7.52
N PHE A 319 9.08 -9.34 -6.77
CA PHE A 319 9.37 -9.43 -5.34
C PHE A 319 10.44 -10.50 -5.09
N PRO A 320 11.29 -10.33 -4.08
CA PRO A 320 12.19 -11.38 -3.68
C PRO A 320 11.38 -12.55 -3.09
N SER A 321 11.78 -13.77 -3.43
CA SER A 321 11.17 -15.00 -2.91
C SER A 321 11.48 -15.22 -1.44
N ASP A 322 12.69 -14.87 -1.02
CA ASP A 322 13.14 -14.91 0.36
C ASP A 322 13.90 -13.62 0.71
N PRO A 323 13.19 -12.58 1.14
CA PRO A 323 13.82 -11.30 1.49
C PRO A 323 14.66 -11.35 2.77
N PHE A 324 14.55 -12.43 3.55
CA PHE A 324 15.22 -12.61 4.85
C PHE A 324 16.21 -13.75 4.88
N GLY A 325 16.36 -14.46 3.78
CA GLY A 325 17.30 -15.58 3.67
C GLY A 325 18.74 -15.14 3.95
N ALA A 326 19.50 -16.02 4.56
CA ALA A 326 20.92 -15.78 4.86
C ALA A 326 21.76 -15.51 3.59
N GLU A 327 21.35 -16.08 2.47
CA GLU A 327 21.89 -15.80 1.13
C GLU A 327 20.72 -15.69 0.15
N PRO A 328 20.18 -14.48 -0.05
CA PRO A 328 19.10 -14.27 -1.00
C PRO A 328 19.58 -14.63 -2.41
N ASN A 329 19.06 -15.73 -2.94
CA ASN A 329 19.39 -16.20 -4.28
C ASN A 329 18.54 -15.48 -5.31
N VAL A 330 18.87 -14.21 -5.61
CA VAL A 330 18.19 -13.45 -6.64
C VAL A 330 18.86 -13.72 -7.98
N SER A 331 18.12 -14.37 -8.85
CA SER A 331 18.56 -14.73 -10.21
C SER A 331 18.41 -13.57 -11.20
N LEU A 332 17.52 -12.62 -10.93
CA LEU A 332 17.25 -11.47 -11.79
C LEU A 332 18.41 -10.47 -11.80
N THR A 333 18.70 -9.99 -13.00
CA THR A 333 19.68 -8.93 -13.25
C THR A 333 19.01 -7.71 -13.89
N GLU A 334 19.81 -6.72 -14.29
CA GLU A 334 19.32 -5.57 -15.06
C GLU A 334 18.75 -5.96 -16.43
N GLN A 335 19.18 -7.11 -17.01
CA GLN A 335 18.81 -7.52 -18.38
C GLN A 335 17.31 -7.72 -18.52
N GLY A 336 16.67 -8.37 -17.54
CA GLY A 336 15.22 -8.56 -17.56
C GLY A 336 14.44 -7.23 -17.55
N LEU A 337 14.88 -6.25 -16.74
CA LEU A 337 14.22 -4.94 -16.69
C LEU A 337 14.48 -4.11 -17.95
N VAL A 338 15.70 -4.17 -18.51
CA VAL A 338 16.03 -3.52 -19.78
C VAL A 338 15.18 -4.10 -20.92
N ALA A 339 15.04 -5.43 -21.00
CA ALA A 339 14.19 -6.08 -22.00
C ALA A 339 12.73 -5.59 -21.89
N VAL A 340 12.18 -5.54 -20.68
CA VAL A 340 10.81 -5.02 -20.42
C VAL A 340 10.70 -3.56 -20.82
N SER A 341 11.71 -2.72 -20.55
CA SER A 341 11.70 -1.31 -20.93
C SER A 341 11.63 -1.12 -22.45
N LEU A 342 12.34 -1.97 -23.20
CA LEU A 342 12.34 -1.96 -24.67
C LEU A 342 11.03 -2.50 -25.26
N GLY A 343 10.50 -3.58 -24.66
CA GLY A 343 9.34 -4.29 -25.19
C GLY A 343 7.98 -3.72 -24.79
N CYS A 344 7.90 -2.95 -23.70
CA CYS A 344 6.65 -2.48 -23.12
C CYS A 344 6.57 -0.94 -23.04
N PRO A 345 6.24 -0.25 -24.14
CA PRO A 345 6.31 1.23 -24.24
C PRO A 345 5.27 1.95 -23.36
N LYS A 346 4.30 1.22 -22.81
CA LYS A 346 3.25 1.77 -21.91
C LYS A 346 3.60 1.64 -20.43
N LEU A 347 4.83 1.24 -20.09
CA LEU A 347 5.26 1.01 -18.72
C LEU A 347 5.22 2.32 -17.90
N GLN A 348 4.50 2.30 -16.77
CA GLN A 348 4.28 3.45 -15.88
C GLN A 348 4.70 3.19 -14.44
N SER A 349 4.73 1.93 -14.03
CA SER A 349 5.01 1.56 -12.65
C SER A 349 5.92 0.34 -12.60
N VAL A 350 7.05 0.49 -11.92
CA VAL A 350 8.03 -0.57 -11.72
C VAL A 350 8.35 -0.71 -10.23
N LEU A 351 8.31 -1.94 -9.74
CA LEU A 351 9.00 -2.39 -8.53
C LEU A 351 9.89 -3.55 -8.96
N TYR A 352 11.19 -3.43 -8.77
CA TYR A 352 12.14 -4.42 -9.24
C TYR A 352 13.19 -4.73 -8.18
N PHE A 353 13.35 -6.00 -7.89
CA PHE A 353 14.42 -6.54 -7.07
C PHE A 353 15.44 -7.21 -7.97
N CYS A 354 16.71 -6.89 -7.79
CA CYS A 354 17.79 -7.49 -8.55
C CYS A 354 19.07 -7.59 -7.73
N ARG A 355 20.00 -8.38 -8.25
CA ARG A 355 21.31 -8.56 -7.61
C ARG A 355 22.25 -7.39 -7.89
N ARG A 356 22.19 -6.79 -9.08
CA ARG A 356 23.10 -5.74 -9.54
C ARG A 356 22.43 -4.87 -10.60
N MET A 357 22.91 -3.63 -10.70
CA MET A 357 22.43 -2.63 -11.65
C MET A 357 23.61 -1.80 -12.14
N SER A 358 23.53 -1.27 -13.36
CA SER A 358 24.48 -0.31 -13.90
C SER A 358 23.83 1.03 -14.22
N ASN A 359 24.64 2.11 -14.27
CA ASN A 359 24.20 3.41 -14.74
C ASN A 359 23.65 3.33 -16.18
N ALA A 360 24.33 2.56 -17.04
CA ALA A 360 23.94 2.38 -18.44
C ALA A 360 22.53 1.76 -18.57
N ALA A 361 22.22 0.75 -17.75
CA ALA A 361 20.88 0.15 -17.72
C ALA A 361 19.82 1.15 -17.27
N LEU A 362 20.06 1.91 -16.20
CA LEU A 362 19.13 2.92 -15.71
C LEU A 362 18.87 4.03 -16.73
N VAL A 363 19.92 4.50 -17.43
CA VAL A 363 19.80 5.47 -18.54
C VAL A 363 18.94 4.89 -19.67
N THR A 364 19.18 3.64 -20.05
CA THR A 364 18.38 2.96 -21.08
C THR A 364 16.91 2.87 -20.70
N ILE A 365 16.60 2.47 -19.44
CA ILE A 365 15.25 2.40 -18.92
C ILE A 365 14.58 3.79 -18.94
N ALA A 366 15.30 4.83 -18.51
CA ALA A 366 14.81 6.21 -18.51
C ALA A 366 14.39 6.69 -19.90
N GLN A 367 15.22 6.40 -20.89
CA GLN A 367 14.98 6.78 -22.30
C GLN A 367 13.79 6.02 -22.91
N ASN A 368 13.65 4.73 -22.60
CA ASN A 368 12.58 3.89 -23.17
C ASN A 368 11.23 4.11 -22.48
N CYS A 369 11.23 4.51 -21.19
CA CYS A 369 10.02 4.61 -20.38
C CYS A 369 9.77 6.04 -19.84
N PRO A 370 9.61 7.07 -20.69
CA PRO A 370 9.43 8.46 -20.24
C PRO A 370 8.11 8.68 -19.47
N ASN A 371 7.16 7.74 -19.58
CA ASN A 371 5.85 7.78 -18.92
C ASN A 371 5.85 7.17 -17.52
N LEU A 372 7.02 6.84 -16.95
CA LEU A 372 7.10 6.31 -15.60
C LEU A 372 6.58 7.33 -14.58
N THR A 373 5.62 6.85 -13.78
CA THR A 373 5.06 7.60 -12.64
C THR A 373 5.56 7.05 -11.30
N ARG A 374 6.01 5.78 -11.30
CA ARG A 374 6.54 5.07 -10.13
C ARG A 374 7.73 4.23 -10.55
N PHE A 375 8.87 4.47 -9.91
CA PHE A 375 10.06 3.67 -10.10
C PHE A 375 10.64 3.29 -8.74
N ARG A 376 10.69 1.99 -8.47
CA ARG A 376 11.20 1.45 -7.22
C ARG A 376 12.19 0.35 -7.57
N LEU A 377 13.45 0.61 -7.27
CA LEU A 377 14.52 -0.35 -7.42
C LEU A 377 15.00 -0.76 -6.05
N CYS A 378 15.24 -2.05 -5.86
CA CYS A 378 15.89 -2.62 -4.70
C CYS A 378 17.01 -3.54 -5.17
N ILE A 379 18.25 -3.16 -4.87
CA ILE A 379 19.42 -4.00 -5.02
C ILE A 379 19.64 -4.66 -3.66
N ILE A 380 19.88 -5.96 -3.65
CA ILE A 380 19.95 -6.76 -2.41
C ILE A 380 21.00 -6.23 -1.46
N GLU A 381 22.18 -5.93 -1.97
CA GLU A 381 23.24 -5.25 -1.21
C GLU A 381 23.10 -3.75 -1.40
N PRO A 382 22.59 -3.01 -0.42
CA PRO A 382 22.13 -1.63 -0.62
C PRO A 382 23.22 -0.61 -0.94
N LYS A 383 24.51 -0.94 -0.74
CA LYS A 383 25.66 -0.10 -1.08
C LYS A 383 26.43 -0.59 -2.29
N THR A 384 25.82 -1.40 -3.13
CA THR A 384 26.46 -1.91 -4.35
C THR A 384 26.61 -0.78 -5.38
N PRO A 385 27.83 -0.50 -5.88
CA PRO A 385 28.04 0.45 -6.97
C PRO A 385 27.57 -0.12 -8.31
N ASP A 386 27.66 0.68 -9.36
CA ASP A 386 27.63 0.22 -10.73
C ASP A 386 28.65 -0.93 -10.92
N TYR A 387 28.17 -2.11 -11.24
CA TYR A 387 29.05 -3.29 -11.27
C TYR A 387 30.00 -3.30 -12.47
N LEU A 388 29.81 -2.42 -13.47
CA LEU A 388 30.67 -2.27 -14.64
C LEU A 388 31.76 -1.22 -14.43
N THR A 389 31.39 -0.07 -13.83
CA THR A 389 32.30 1.08 -13.68
C THR A 389 32.82 1.26 -12.27
N LEU A 390 32.20 0.60 -11.27
CA LEU A 390 32.45 0.77 -9.84
C LEU A 390 32.15 2.19 -9.33
N GLU A 391 31.44 3.00 -10.11
CA GLU A 391 30.99 4.33 -9.73
C GLU A 391 29.64 4.29 -9.00
N PRO A 392 29.26 5.34 -8.24
CA PRO A 392 27.92 5.48 -7.71
C PRO A 392 26.85 5.45 -8.81
N LEU A 393 25.64 5.02 -8.46
CA LEU A 393 24.49 4.96 -9.38
C LEU A 393 23.80 6.33 -9.58
N ASP A 394 24.46 7.42 -9.22
CA ASP A 394 23.92 8.79 -9.26
C ASP A 394 23.48 9.20 -10.65
N ALA A 395 24.30 8.94 -11.67
CA ALA A 395 24.01 9.29 -13.06
C ALA A 395 22.81 8.52 -13.62
N GLY A 396 22.66 7.24 -13.26
CA GLY A 396 21.54 6.41 -13.67
C GLY A 396 20.22 6.89 -13.09
N PHE A 397 20.15 7.12 -11.77
CA PHE A 397 18.96 7.69 -11.15
C PHE A 397 18.71 9.14 -11.55
N GLY A 398 19.77 9.90 -11.81
CA GLY A 398 19.71 11.24 -12.41
C GLY A 398 18.94 11.21 -13.74
N ALA A 399 19.27 10.25 -14.63
CA ALA A 399 18.58 10.08 -15.89
C ALA A 399 17.08 9.70 -15.68
N ILE A 400 16.76 8.86 -14.70
CA ILE A 400 15.36 8.52 -14.37
C ILE A 400 14.55 9.78 -14.03
N VAL A 401 15.05 10.63 -13.14
CA VAL A 401 14.31 11.85 -12.72
C VAL A 401 14.30 12.93 -13.82
N GLU A 402 15.33 12.96 -14.67
CA GLU A 402 15.42 13.89 -15.79
C GLU A 402 14.48 13.54 -16.94
N HIS A 403 14.37 12.27 -17.34
CA HIS A 403 13.56 11.85 -18.47
C HIS A 403 12.10 11.58 -18.09
N CYS A 404 11.83 11.03 -16.90
CA CYS A 404 10.48 10.66 -16.47
C CYS A 404 9.76 11.85 -15.81
N LYS A 405 9.28 12.81 -16.61
CA LYS A 405 8.71 14.08 -16.13
C LYS A 405 7.43 13.96 -15.30
N ASP A 406 6.77 12.82 -15.32
CA ASP A 406 5.57 12.52 -14.53
C ASP A 406 5.85 11.63 -13.32
N LEU A 407 7.13 11.46 -12.95
CA LEU A 407 7.54 10.64 -11.82
C LEU A 407 7.00 11.22 -10.50
N ARG A 408 6.21 10.40 -9.79
CA ARG A 408 5.57 10.75 -8.51
C ARG A 408 6.12 9.97 -7.34
N ARG A 409 6.61 8.75 -7.58
CA ARG A 409 7.17 7.89 -6.52
C ARG A 409 8.50 7.31 -6.98
N LEU A 410 9.51 7.48 -6.11
CA LEU A 410 10.86 6.99 -6.36
C LEU A 410 11.37 6.28 -5.11
N SER A 411 11.95 5.09 -5.30
CA SER A 411 12.76 4.43 -4.27
C SER A 411 14.12 4.13 -4.85
N LEU A 412 15.15 4.51 -4.11
CA LEU A 412 16.55 4.42 -4.50
C LEU A 412 17.20 3.21 -3.84
N SER A 413 18.18 2.63 -4.50
CA SER A 413 19.03 1.56 -3.97
C SER A 413 20.38 1.53 -4.69
N GLY A 414 21.39 0.99 -4.05
CA GLY A 414 22.77 0.96 -4.53
C GLY A 414 23.65 2.03 -3.88
N LEU A 415 24.92 2.09 -4.26
CA LEU A 415 25.83 3.15 -3.80
C LEU A 415 25.39 4.48 -4.40
N LEU A 416 25.05 5.45 -3.55
CA LEU A 416 24.54 6.77 -3.94
C LEU A 416 25.19 7.85 -3.08
N THR A 417 25.60 8.94 -3.72
CA THR A 417 26.20 10.12 -3.07
C THR A 417 25.19 11.27 -2.96
N ASP A 418 25.64 12.43 -2.50
CA ASP A 418 24.79 13.64 -2.47
C ASP A 418 24.41 14.12 -3.88
N HIS A 419 25.12 13.72 -4.94
CA HIS A 419 24.79 14.09 -6.32
C HIS A 419 23.45 13.55 -6.80
N VAL A 420 23.03 12.34 -6.40
CA VAL A 420 21.71 11.84 -6.78
C VAL A 420 20.61 12.75 -6.26
N PHE A 421 20.79 13.31 -5.06
CA PHE A 421 19.78 14.20 -4.45
C PHE A 421 19.77 15.57 -5.10
N GLU A 422 20.90 16.05 -5.63
CA GLU A 422 20.96 17.25 -6.47
C GLU A 422 20.13 17.08 -7.75
N TYR A 423 20.27 15.93 -8.46
CA TYR A 423 19.40 15.58 -9.60
C TYR A 423 17.93 15.55 -9.20
N ILE A 424 17.61 14.90 -8.08
CA ILE A 424 16.21 14.78 -7.58
C ILE A 424 15.64 16.17 -7.26
N GLY A 425 16.39 17.03 -6.56
CA GLY A 425 15.96 18.39 -6.24
C GLY A 425 15.76 19.26 -7.47
N THR A 426 16.58 19.05 -8.50
CA THR A 426 16.53 19.82 -9.75
C THR A 426 15.36 19.39 -10.62
N TYR A 427 15.17 18.10 -10.85
CA TYR A 427 14.24 17.56 -11.85
C TYR A 427 12.96 16.98 -11.24
N GLY A 428 12.97 16.54 -9.97
CA GLY A 428 11.85 15.84 -9.30
C GLY A 428 10.69 16.73 -8.85
N LYS A 429 10.26 17.71 -9.65
CA LYS A 429 9.23 18.71 -9.26
C LYS A 429 7.84 18.10 -8.98
N LYS A 430 7.48 17.01 -9.66
CA LYS A 430 6.22 16.29 -9.45
C LYS A 430 6.33 15.14 -8.45
N LEU A 431 7.52 14.92 -7.87
CA LEU A 431 7.75 13.83 -6.93
C LEU A 431 6.93 14.05 -5.65
N GLU A 432 6.04 13.10 -5.37
CA GLU A 432 5.15 13.12 -4.20
C GLU A 432 5.68 12.25 -3.05
N MET A 433 6.43 11.20 -3.38
CA MET A 433 7.01 10.26 -2.42
C MET A 433 8.43 9.88 -2.82
N LEU A 434 9.33 9.98 -1.87
CA LEU A 434 10.71 9.49 -1.97
C LEU A 434 11.00 8.54 -0.81
N SER A 435 11.59 7.40 -1.12
CA SER A 435 12.09 6.43 -0.14
C SER A 435 13.57 6.18 -0.40
N VAL A 436 14.38 6.31 0.64
CA VAL A 436 15.84 6.28 0.57
C VAL A 436 16.40 5.47 1.73
N ALA A 437 17.34 4.59 1.43
CA ALA A 437 18.10 3.89 2.46
C ALA A 437 19.57 3.79 2.06
N PHE A 438 20.47 3.94 3.05
CA PHE A 438 21.92 3.77 2.91
C PHE A 438 22.57 4.70 1.86
N ALA A 439 22.07 5.92 1.69
CA ALA A 439 22.46 6.84 0.61
C ALA A 439 22.83 8.23 1.13
N GLY A 440 23.65 8.93 0.34
CA GLY A 440 24.15 10.27 0.65
C GLY A 440 25.43 10.25 1.48
N ASP A 441 26.14 11.37 1.45
CA ASP A 441 27.41 11.56 2.17
C ASP A 441 27.27 12.60 3.30
N SER A 442 26.26 13.48 3.22
CA SER A 442 26.08 14.59 4.15
C SER A 442 24.64 15.12 4.19
N ASP A 443 24.38 16.08 5.08
CA ASP A 443 23.12 16.84 5.16
C ASP A 443 22.74 17.56 3.85
N LEU A 444 23.69 17.75 2.94
CA LEU A 444 23.46 18.45 1.68
C LEU A 444 22.46 17.69 0.79
N GLY A 445 22.53 16.33 0.79
CA GLY A 445 21.58 15.51 0.08
C GLY A 445 20.13 15.75 0.54
N LEU A 446 19.86 15.74 1.84
CA LEU A 446 18.53 16.04 2.36
C LEU A 446 18.08 17.48 2.05
N HIS A 447 19.03 18.44 2.11
CA HIS A 447 18.74 19.83 1.76
C HIS A 447 18.25 19.97 0.31
N HIS A 448 18.93 19.33 -0.66
CA HIS A 448 18.52 19.33 -2.07
C HIS A 448 17.10 18.81 -2.27
N VAL A 449 16.74 17.72 -1.59
CA VAL A 449 15.38 17.14 -1.67
C VAL A 449 14.33 18.07 -1.09
N LEU A 450 14.54 18.57 0.13
CA LEU A 450 13.54 19.38 0.83
C LEU A 450 13.34 20.75 0.19
N SER A 451 14.41 21.35 -0.35
CA SER A 451 14.35 22.66 -1.03
C SER A 451 13.84 22.54 -2.47
N GLY A 452 14.19 21.46 -3.18
CA GLY A 452 13.95 21.32 -4.61
C GLY A 452 12.65 20.62 -5.01
N CYS A 453 12.18 19.64 -4.23
CA CYS A 453 10.99 18.83 -4.57
C CYS A 453 9.69 19.52 -4.12
N GLU A 454 9.12 20.37 -4.97
CA GLU A 454 7.95 21.19 -4.66
C GLU A 454 6.72 20.37 -4.24
N SER A 455 6.48 19.25 -4.94
CA SER A 455 5.28 18.40 -4.72
C SER A 455 5.45 17.34 -3.64
N LEU A 456 6.63 17.26 -2.99
CA LEU A 456 6.94 16.19 -2.04
C LEU A 456 6.00 16.24 -0.83
N ARG A 457 5.36 15.08 -0.58
CA ARG A 457 4.38 14.91 0.50
C ARG A 457 4.80 13.84 1.50
N LYS A 458 5.53 12.84 1.04
CA LYS A 458 5.99 11.72 1.87
C LYS A 458 7.47 11.47 1.62
N LEU A 459 8.24 11.43 2.70
CA LEU A 459 9.68 11.14 2.67
C LEU A 459 9.98 10.07 3.71
N GLU A 460 10.65 9.01 3.29
CA GLU A 460 11.07 7.88 4.12
C GLU A 460 12.57 7.71 3.97
N ILE A 461 13.29 7.80 5.08
CA ILE A 461 14.76 7.76 5.13
C ILE A 461 15.21 6.75 6.16
N ARG A 462 16.20 5.93 5.81
CA ARG A 462 16.80 4.96 6.71
C ARG A 462 18.29 4.85 6.50
N ASP A 463 19.04 4.75 7.62
CA ASP A 463 20.51 4.53 7.61
C ASP A 463 21.25 5.50 6.68
N CYS A 464 20.88 6.79 6.74
CA CYS A 464 21.50 7.88 5.97
C CYS A 464 22.17 8.88 6.91
N PRO A 465 23.23 9.60 6.46
CA PRO A 465 23.98 10.56 7.30
C PRO A 465 23.25 11.87 7.52
N PHE A 466 21.98 11.96 7.16
CA PHE A 466 21.16 13.16 7.26
C PHE A 466 20.85 13.53 8.71
N GLY A 467 21.02 14.80 9.06
CA GLY A 467 20.94 15.29 10.42
C GLY A 467 20.17 16.60 10.57
N ASP A 468 20.52 17.32 11.63
CA ASP A 468 19.79 18.49 12.13
C ASP A 468 19.79 19.67 11.17
N LYS A 469 20.91 19.94 10.51
CA LYS A 469 21.09 21.17 9.71
C LYS A 469 20.11 21.24 8.55
N ALA A 470 20.02 20.16 7.75
CA ALA A 470 19.12 20.13 6.62
C ALA A 470 17.66 20.15 7.06
N LEU A 471 17.32 19.42 8.13
CA LEU A 471 15.97 19.31 8.65
C LEU A 471 15.47 20.65 9.19
N LEU A 472 16.26 21.35 10.02
CA LEU A 472 15.90 22.63 10.62
C LEU A 472 15.90 23.78 9.58
N ALA A 473 16.83 23.78 8.62
CA ALA A 473 16.86 24.78 7.57
C ALA A 473 15.64 24.73 6.65
N ASN A 474 15.03 23.55 6.49
CA ASN A 474 13.87 23.32 5.63
C ASN A 474 12.58 23.04 6.42
N ALA A 475 12.50 23.43 7.68
CA ALA A 475 11.37 23.15 8.55
C ALA A 475 10.00 23.58 7.96
N ALA A 476 9.95 24.73 7.27
CA ALA A 476 8.75 25.20 6.59
C ALA A 476 8.21 24.22 5.52
N LYS A 477 9.09 23.44 4.88
CA LYS A 477 8.68 22.40 3.92
C LYS A 477 7.88 21.29 4.60
N LEU A 478 8.23 20.94 5.83
CA LEU A 478 7.56 19.89 6.60
C LEU A 478 6.07 20.22 6.83
N GLU A 479 5.70 21.50 6.95
CA GLU A 479 4.29 21.90 7.05
C GLU A 479 3.46 21.57 5.81
N THR A 480 4.09 21.47 4.63
CA THR A 480 3.42 21.12 3.38
C THR A 480 3.38 19.60 3.15
N MET A 481 4.20 18.86 3.86
CA MET A 481 4.29 17.41 3.76
C MET A 481 3.19 16.71 4.55
N ARG A 482 2.84 15.50 4.13
CA ARG A 482 1.93 14.62 4.85
C ARG A 482 2.67 13.89 5.97
N SER A 483 3.87 13.40 5.68
CA SER A 483 4.72 12.73 6.66
C SER A 483 6.19 12.69 6.24
N LEU A 484 7.04 12.71 7.25
CA LEU A 484 8.45 12.38 7.18
C LEU A 484 8.73 11.26 8.18
N TRP A 485 9.44 10.23 7.74
CA TRP A 485 9.99 9.18 8.58
C TRP A 485 11.50 9.15 8.43
N MET A 486 12.22 9.11 9.55
CA MET A 486 13.66 8.89 9.59
C MET A 486 13.99 7.82 10.62
N SER A 487 14.87 6.90 10.28
CA SER A 487 15.35 5.82 11.17
C SER A 487 16.86 5.69 11.02
N SER A 488 17.55 5.53 12.14
CA SER A 488 19.04 5.38 12.15
C SER A 488 19.73 6.49 11.33
N CYS A 489 19.30 7.74 11.54
CA CYS A 489 19.86 8.94 10.93
C CYS A 489 20.58 9.81 11.99
N ALA A 490 21.28 10.86 11.57
CA ALA A 490 22.03 11.72 12.47
C ALA A 490 21.18 12.87 13.07
N VAL A 491 19.87 12.67 13.26
CA VAL A 491 18.97 13.68 13.85
C VAL A 491 19.02 13.60 15.36
N SER A 492 19.31 14.72 16.01
CA SER A 492 19.39 14.80 17.48
C SER A 492 18.01 15.00 18.13
N PHE A 493 17.91 14.61 19.42
CA PHE A 493 16.73 14.85 20.23
C PHE A 493 16.43 16.35 20.37
N GLY A 494 17.46 17.19 20.53
CA GLY A 494 17.32 18.65 20.58
C GLY A 494 16.71 19.24 19.31
N ALA A 495 17.09 18.73 18.13
CA ALA A 495 16.46 19.15 16.87
C ALA A 495 14.97 18.77 16.81
N CYS A 496 14.60 17.59 17.30
CA CYS A 496 13.21 17.17 17.39
C CYS A 496 12.39 18.09 18.31
N GLN A 497 12.94 18.48 19.46
CA GLN A 497 12.30 19.44 20.38
C GLN A 497 12.11 20.81 19.72
N LEU A 498 13.16 21.33 19.04
CA LEU A 498 13.08 22.62 18.33
C LEU A 498 12.00 22.59 17.22
N LEU A 499 11.86 21.46 16.52
CA LEU A 499 10.81 21.29 15.51
C LEU A 499 9.43 21.29 16.14
N GLY A 500 9.20 20.55 17.23
CA GLY A 500 7.93 20.55 17.96
C GLY A 500 7.53 21.95 18.42
N GLN A 501 8.47 22.73 18.97
CA GLN A 501 8.23 24.09 19.43
C GLN A 501 7.92 25.06 18.27
N LYS A 502 8.70 25.00 17.17
CA LYS A 502 8.55 25.91 16.02
C LYS A 502 7.35 25.56 15.13
N MET A 503 6.88 24.32 15.13
CA MET A 503 5.89 23.79 14.19
C MET A 503 4.68 23.17 14.93
N PRO A 504 3.88 23.98 15.68
CA PRO A 504 2.81 23.45 16.54
C PRO A 504 1.67 22.75 15.79
N LYS A 505 1.66 22.81 14.45
CA LYS A 505 0.70 22.09 13.60
C LYS A 505 1.17 20.70 13.18
N LEU A 506 2.41 20.34 13.51
CA LEU A 506 2.99 19.05 13.22
C LEU A 506 3.05 18.21 14.49
N ASN A 507 2.72 16.93 14.36
CA ASN A 507 3.08 15.97 15.39
C ASN A 507 4.52 15.53 15.13
N VAL A 508 5.40 15.74 16.08
CA VAL A 508 6.79 15.32 16.06
C VAL A 508 6.93 14.23 17.12
N GLU A 509 7.11 13.00 16.69
CA GLU A 509 7.22 11.81 17.54
C GLU A 509 8.61 11.22 17.43
N VAL A 510 9.27 11.06 18.56
CA VAL A 510 10.51 10.28 18.70
C VAL A 510 10.15 8.90 19.21
N ILE A 511 10.62 7.85 18.56
CA ILE A 511 10.36 6.47 18.90
C ILE A 511 11.69 5.83 19.29
N ASP A 512 11.82 5.43 20.55
CA ASP A 512 13.01 4.78 21.08
C ASP A 512 12.60 3.70 22.08
N GLU A 513 12.95 2.47 21.79
CA GLU A 513 12.59 1.29 22.58
C GLU A 513 13.61 0.98 23.68
N THR A 514 14.78 1.64 23.66
CA THR A 514 15.91 1.29 24.52
C THR A 514 15.95 2.06 25.84
N GLU A 515 15.74 3.38 25.80
CA GLU A 515 15.78 4.23 27.01
C GLU A 515 14.93 5.50 26.87
N PRO A 516 14.40 6.05 28.02
CA PRO A 516 13.68 7.31 28.00
C PRO A 516 14.57 8.48 27.55
N PRO A 517 14.08 9.38 26.67
CA PRO A 517 14.84 10.54 26.20
C PRO A 517 15.32 11.50 27.29
N ASP A 518 14.59 11.57 28.42
CA ASP A 518 14.95 12.47 29.55
C ASP A 518 16.30 12.14 30.21
N SER A 519 16.87 10.96 29.95
CA SER A 519 18.18 10.54 30.45
C SER A 519 19.35 10.83 29.48
N ARG A 520 19.06 11.36 28.27
CA ARG A 520 20.05 11.52 27.20
C ARG A 520 20.41 13.00 26.95
N PRO A 521 21.67 13.28 26.55
CA PRO A 521 22.05 14.61 26.05
C PRO A 521 21.22 15.01 24.82
N GLU A 522 20.91 16.31 24.70
CA GLU A 522 20.19 16.86 23.54
C GLU A 522 20.86 16.55 22.19
N SER A 523 22.19 16.38 22.19
CA SER A 523 22.99 16.05 20.99
C SER A 523 22.92 14.58 20.59
N TYR A 524 22.26 13.71 21.37
CA TYR A 524 22.20 12.28 21.06
C TYR A 524 21.25 12.03 19.88
N PRO A 525 21.66 11.22 18.87
CA PRO A 525 20.80 10.89 17.75
C PRO A 525 19.61 10.01 18.21
N VAL A 526 18.42 10.33 17.70
CA VAL A 526 17.21 9.53 17.95
C VAL A 526 17.20 8.30 17.06
N ASP A 527 16.70 7.16 17.59
CA ASP A 527 16.59 5.94 16.79
C ASP A 527 15.61 6.12 15.62
N LYS A 528 14.41 6.64 15.92
CA LYS A 528 13.39 6.88 14.89
C LYS A 528 12.68 8.21 15.12
N LEU A 529 12.49 8.97 14.06
CA LEU A 529 11.73 10.22 14.03
C LEU A 529 10.54 10.08 13.08
N TYR A 530 9.35 10.38 13.57
CA TYR A 530 8.14 10.45 12.76
C TYR A 530 7.49 11.81 12.87
N ILE A 531 7.40 12.53 11.75
CA ILE A 531 6.72 13.83 11.65
C ILE A 531 5.53 13.67 10.73
N TYR A 532 4.34 14.09 11.18
CA TYR A 532 3.14 14.02 10.38
C TYR A 532 2.12 15.09 10.78
N ARG A 533 1.17 15.34 9.88
CA ARG A 533 0.05 16.25 10.16
C ARG A 533 -1.16 15.44 10.61
N SER A 534 -1.79 15.90 11.69
CA SER A 534 -3.07 15.39 12.16
C SER A 534 -4.06 16.54 12.38
N VAL A 535 -5.29 16.36 11.92
CA VAL A 535 -6.40 17.27 12.23
C VAL A 535 -7.09 16.91 13.53
N ALA A 536 -6.70 15.78 14.13
CA ALA A 536 -7.31 15.25 15.35
C ALA A 536 -6.62 15.75 16.64
N GLY A 537 -5.50 16.47 16.50
CA GLY A 537 -4.65 16.86 17.63
C GLY A 537 -3.74 15.71 18.11
N PRO A 538 -2.98 15.95 19.18
CA PRO A 538 -2.08 14.95 19.76
C PRO A 538 -2.88 13.77 20.34
N ARG A 539 -2.26 12.59 20.33
CA ARG A 539 -2.82 11.37 20.87
C ARG A 539 -2.49 11.25 22.36
N PHE A 540 -3.45 10.75 23.12
CA PHE A 540 -3.31 10.57 24.58
C PHE A 540 -2.96 9.14 25.00
N ASP A 541 -2.93 8.20 24.05
CA ASP A 541 -2.78 6.76 24.27
C ASP A 541 -1.48 6.21 23.67
N MET A 542 -0.40 7.00 23.73
CA MET A 542 0.89 6.62 23.16
C MET A 542 1.56 5.53 23.99
N PRO A 543 2.23 4.55 23.36
CA PRO A 543 3.11 3.63 24.07
C PRO A 543 4.25 4.37 24.77
N PRO A 544 4.79 3.83 25.89
CA PRO A 544 5.81 4.53 26.71
C PRO A 544 7.14 4.78 25.97
N PHE A 545 7.37 4.12 24.84
CA PHE A 545 8.55 4.30 23.99
C PHE A 545 8.35 5.32 22.86
N VAL A 546 7.19 5.99 22.80
CA VAL A 546 6.89 7.05 21.83
C VAL A 546 6.75 8.39 22.56
N TRP A 547 7.57 9.34 22.20
CA TRP A 547 7.67 10.64 22.83
C TRP A 547 7.17 11.73 21.88
N THR A 548 6.13 12.43 22.31
CA THR A 548 5.63 13.58 21.54
C THR A 548 6.37 14.85 21.99
N MET A 549 6.82 15.63 21.03
CA MET A 549 7.54 16.88 21.26
C MET A 549 6.61 18.09 21.45
N ASP A 550 5.32 17.88 21.64
CA ASP A 550 4.33 18.93 21.84
C ASP A 550 4.27 19.36 23.32
N GLU A 551 4.50 20.64 23.62
CA GLU A 551 4.42 21.20 24.99
C GLU A 551 3.01 21.08 25.59
N ALA A 552 1.95 21.08 24.77
CA ALA A 552 0.57 20.93 25.24
C ALA A 552 0.33 19.57 25.91
N VAL A 553 1.05 18.52 25.55
CA VAL A 553 0.94 17.19 26.15
C VAL A 553 1.67 17.12 27.49
N LYS A 554 2.78 17.85 27.65
CA LYS A 554 3.53 17.91 28.92
C LYS A 554 2.69 18.50 30.06
N ILE A 555 1.84 19.48 29.78
CA ILE A 555 0.99 20.14 30.76
C ILE A 555 -0.12 19.19 31.27
N LEU A 556 -0.63 18.30 30.42
CA LEU A 556 -1.67 17.34 30.79
C LEU A 556 -1.14 16.15 31.60
N HIS A 557 0.10 15.74 31.40
CA HIS A 557 0.73 14.67 32.18
C HIS A 557 1.31 15.17 33.53
N GLY A 558 1.69 16.44 33.60
CA GLY A 558 2.20 17.07 34.85
C GLY A 558 1.14 17.39 35.92
N SER A 559 -0.16 17.28 35.60
CA SER A 559 -1.25 17.56 36.55
C SER A 559 -1.86 16.31 37.20
N PHE A 560 -1.28 15.12 36.97
CA PHE A 560 -1.69 13.85 37.60
C PHE A 560 -0.55 13.15 38.38
N ALA A 561 0.53 13.86 38.74
CA ALA A 561 1.56 13.35 39.63
C ALA A 561 1.30 13.80 41.07
#